data_e24c3ea825209dd80adeb1d905a8c56b
#
_entry.id   e24c3ea825209dd80adeb1d905a8c56b
#
_cell.length_a   1.000
_cell.length_b   1.000
_cell.length_c   1.000
_cell.angle_alpha   90.00
_cell.angle_beta   90.00
_cell.angle_gamma   90.00
#
_symmetry.space_group_name_H-M   'P 1'
#
loop_
_entity.id
_entity.type
_entity.pdbx_description
1 polymer ?
#
loop_
_entity_poly.entity_id
_entity_poly.type
_entity_poly.pdbx_seq_one_letter_code
_entity_poly.pdbx_strand_id
1 'polypeptide(L)'
;MRIFIDTWGWIAALNRREARHEEVTVFLDNFWDQRGISYTSDYVLDETITLLFRRMIFETAKAGLEKIEQAIREGYLRLEWITPERFEKAKRLRLKFQDKPRISFTDLTSMVVMHERRLTQILTEDEHFTQVGMKLQKVP
;
A
#
# COMPACT_ATOMS: atom_id res chain seq x y z
N MET A 1 4.25 -5.28 -15.33
CA MET A 1 3.14 -5.17 -14.35
C MET A 1 3.62 -4.40 -13.14
N ARG A 2 2.82 -3.47 -12.67
CA ARG A 2 3.17 -2.64 -11.52
C ARG A 2 1.93 -2.40 -10.67
N ILE A 3 2.07 -2.52 -9.34
CA ILE A 3 0.99 -2.25 -8.38
C ILE A 3 1.50 -1.40 -7.22
N PHE A 4 0.60 -0.69 -6.58
CA PHE A 4 0.86 -0.08 -5.28
C PHE A 4 0.24 -0.97 -4.20
N ILE A 5 0.95 -1.18 -3.09
CA ILE A 5 0.45 -1.98 -1.97
C ILE A 5 0.13 -1.03 -0.81
N ASP A 6 -1.14 -0.98 -0.45
CA ASP A 6 -1.65 -0.21 0.66
C ASP A 6 -1.52 -0.99 1.98
N THR A 7 -1.78 -0.33 3.10
CA THR A 7 -1.71 -0.94 4.44
C THR A 7 -2.52 -2.22 4.54
N TRP A 8 -3.77 -2.19 4.08
CA TRP A 8 -4.60 -3.41 4.09
C TRP A 8 -3.94 -4.54 3.32
N GLY A 9 -3.36 -4.25 2.16
CA GLY A 9 -2.67 -5.26 1.35
C GLY A 9 -1.54 -5.94 2.10
N TRP A 10 -0.72 -5.15 2.82
CA TRP A 10 0.35 -5.70 3.64
C TRP A 10 -0.18 -6.54 4.79
N ILE A 11 -1.19 -6.06 5.51
CA ILE A 11 -1.78 -6.79 6.62
C ILE A 11 -2.36 -8.11 6.13
N ALA A 12 -3.11 -8.10 5.03
CA ALA A 12 -3.67 -9.32 4.44
C ALA A 12 -2.57 -10.30 4.00
N ALA A 13 -1.47 -9.79 3.43
CA ALA A 13 -0.35 -10.63 3.01
C ALA A 13 0.41 -11.26 4.17
N LEU A 14 0.51 -10.57 5.30
CA LEU A 14 1.40 -10.96 6.39
C LEU A 14 0.68 -11.57 7.61
N ASN A 15 -0.63 -11.37 7.74
CA ASN A 15 -1.41 -11.90 8.86
C ASN A 15 -2.34 -13.02 8.39
N ARG A 16 -2.02 -14.26 8.79
CA ARG A 16 -2.79 -15.45 8.42
C ARG A 16 -4.24 -15.42 8.89
N ARG A 17 -4.57 -14.59 9.87
CA ARG A 17 -5.94 -14.47 10.41
C ARG A 17 -6.83 -13.60 9.54
N GLU A 18 -6.26 -12.86 8.59
CA GLU A 18 -7.06 -12.05 7.66
C GLU A 18 -7.87 -12.94 6.72
N ALA A 19 -9.14 -12.57 6.51
CA ALA A 19 -10.07 -13.37 5.70
C ALA A 19 -9.58 -13.59 4.26
N ARG A 20 -8.90 -12.60 3.69
CA ARG A 20 -8.39 -12.66 2.32
C ARG A 20 -6.88 -12.95 2.24
N HIS A 21 -6.30 -13.49 3.31
CA HIS A 21 -4.86 -13.79 3.35
C HIS A 21 -4.42 -14.69 2.20
N GLU A 22 -5.10 -15.81 2.01
CA GLU A 22 -4.73 -16.77 0.95
C GLU A 22 -4.84 -16.15 -0.44
N GLU A 23 -5.94 -15.46 -0.71
CA GLU A 23 -6.16 -14.78 -1.98
C GLU A 23 -5.04 -13.77 -2.29
N VAL A 24 -4.67 -12.95 -1.29
CA VAL A 24 -3.65 -11.92 -1.45
C VAL A 24 -2.27 -12.54 -1.62
N THR A 25 -1.92 -13.56 -0.84
CA THR A 25 -0.61 -14.21 -0.95
C THR A 25 -0.44 -14.90 -2.30
N VAL A 26 -1.45 -15.62 -2.77
CA VAL A 26 -1.41 -16.24 -4.10
C VAL A 26 -1.26 -15.18 -5.19
N PHE A 27 -1.99 -14.09 -5.08
CA PHE A 27 -1.88 -12.99 -6.05
C PHE A 27 -0.45 -12.40 -6.08
N LEU A 28 0.12 -12.10 -4.92
CA LEU A 28 1.46 -11.50 -4.84
C LEU A 28 2.55 -12.46 -5.31
N ASP A 29 2.46 -13.73 -4.94
CA ASP A 29 3.44 -14.74 -5.38
C ASP A 29 3.44 -14.83 -6.91
N ASN A 30 2.27 -14.96 -7.52
CA ASN A 30 2.15 -14.99 -8.98
C ASN A 30 2.64 -13.70 -9.63
N PHE A 31 2.31 -12.55 -9.01
CA PHE A 31 2.71 -11.24 -9.52
C PHE A 31 4.24 -11.09 -9.55
N TRP A 32 4.91 -11.47 -8.46
CA TRP A 32 6.36 -11.36 -8.38
C TRP A 32 7.07 -12.44 -9.21
N ASP A 33 6.52 -13.64 -9.31
CA ASP A 33 7.04 -14.70 -10.18
C ASP A 33 7.05 -14.27 -11.65
N GLN A 34 6.07 -13.46 -12.04
CA GLN A 34 6.00 -12.87 -13.38
C GLN A 34 6.82 -11.58 -13.51
N ARG A 35 7.71 -11.31 -12.55
CA ARG A 35 8.58 -10.13 -12.51
C ARG A 35 7.82 -8.81 -12.38
N GLY A 36 6.64 -8.83 -11.77
CA GLY A 36 5.92 -7.63 -11.40
C GLY A 36 6.68 -6.83 -10.34
N ILE A 37 6.55 -5.52 -10.38
CA ILE A 37 7.18 -4.62 -9.41
C ILE A 37 6.10 -3.95 -8.57
N SER A 38 6.20 -4.09 -7.26
CA SER A 38 5.31 -3.44 -6.32
C SER A 38 5.94 -2.16 -5.78
N TYR A 39 5.09 -1.25 -5.33
CA TYR A 39 5.44 0.04 -4.75
C TYR A 39 4.70 0.20 -3.44
N THR A 40 5.32 0.89 -2.50
CA THR A 40 4.66 1.33 -1.27
C THR A 40 5.33 2.63 -0.82
N SER A 41 4.87 3.22 0.27
CA SER A 41 5.49 4.45 0.79
C SER A 41 5.88 4.30 2.26
N ASP A 42 6.70 5.22 2.73
CA ASP A 42 7.06 5.32 4.16
C ASP A 42 5.82 5.58 5.03
N TYR A 43 4.85 6.37 4.54
CA TYR A 43 3.60 6.61 5.26
C TYR A 43 2.75 5.34 5.39
N VAL A 44 2.66 4.55 4.31
CA VAL A 44 2.00 3.24 4.37
C VAL A 44 2.73 2.30 5.32
N LEU A 45 4.07 2.27 5.28
CA LEU A 45 4.84 1.42 6.17
C LEU A 45 4.74 1.83 7.64
N ASP A 46 4.65 3.13 7.94
CA ASP A 46 4.40 3.61 9.30
C ASP A 46 3.12 2.98 9.87
N GLU A 47 2.03 3.07 9.13
CA GLU A 47 0.75 2.48 9.54
C GLU A 47 0.82 0.95 9.59
N THR A 48 1.45 0.33 8.60
CA THR A 48 1.60 -1.12 8.51
C THR A 48 2.39 -1.68 9.70
N ILE A 49 3.55 -1.09 10.00
CA ILE A 49 4.39 -1.54 11.10
C ILE A 49 3.64 -1.39 12.44
N THR A 50 2.96 -0.28 12.64
CA THR A 50 2.15 -0.07 13.84
C THR A 50 1.12 -1.19 14.01
N LEU A 51 0.39 -1.51 12.95
CA LEU A 51 -0.67 -2.52 13.01
C LEU A 51 -0.12 -3.94 13.15
N LEU A 52 0.99 -4.26 12.48
CA LEU A 52 1.62 -5.59 12.62
C LEU A 52 1.97 -5.87 14.08
N PHE A 53 2.69 -4.95 14.73
CA PHE A 53 3.14 -5.15 16.10
C PHE A 53 2.02 -5.01 17.14
N ARG A 54 0.90 -4.38 16.77
CA ARG A 54 -0.28 -4.30 17.62
C ARG A 54 -1.14 -5.56 17.55
N ARG A 55 -1.28 -6.17 16.38
CA ARG A 55 -2.22 -7.27 16.13
C ARG A 55 -1.60 -8.65 16.20
N MET A 56 -0.29 -8.76 16.06
CA MET A 56 0.42 -10.03 15.99
C MET A 56 1.41 -10.17 17.13
N ILE A 57 1.77 -11.41 17.49
CA ILE A 57 2.84 -11.62 18.46
C ILE A 57 4.16 -11.10 17.86
N PHE A 58 5.05 -10.65 18.74
CA PHE A 58 6.28 -9.94 18.34
C PHE A 58 7.09 -10.70 17.29
N GLU A 59 7.33 -11.99 17.46
CA GLU A 59 8.16 -12.75 16.52
C GLU A 59 7.53 -12.85 15.13
N THR A 60 6.21 -12.97 15.05
CA THR A 60 5.50 -13.01 13.76
C THR A 60 5.49 -11.63 13.10
N ALA A 61 5.27 -10.58 13.87
CA ALA A 61 5.33 -9.21 13.35
C ALA A 61 6.74 -8.86 12.84
N LYS A 62 7.77 -9.26 13.59
CA LYS A 62 9.16 -9.09 13.19
C LYS A 62 9.47 -9.81 11.87
N ALA A 63 9.01 -11.06 11.73
CA ALA A 63 9.19 -11.81 10.49
C ALA A 63 8.49 -11.13 9.31
N GLY A 64 7.31 -10.54 9.54
CA GLY A 64 6.59 -9.77 8.53
C GLY A 64 7.39 -8.55 8.07
N LEU A 65 7.93 -7.79 9.02
CA LEU A 65 8.78 -6.64 8.72
C LEU A 65 10.01 -7.05 7.93
N GLU A 66 10.66 -8.15 8.30
CA GLU A 66 11.83 -8.68 7.59
C GLU A 66 11.51 -9.05 6.15
N LYS A 67 10.31 -9.60 5.88
CA LYS A 67 9.85 -9.91 4.52
C LYS A 67 9.73 -8.66 3.66
N ILE A 68 9.19 -7.58 4.22
CA ILE A 68 9.09 -6.29 3.51
C ILE A 68 10.49 -5.79 3.18
N GLU A 69 11.40 -5.78 4.16
CA GLU A 69 12.78 -5.32 3.96
C GLU A 69 13.51 -6.17 2.91
N GLN A 70 13.30 -7.47 2.91
CA GLN A 70 13.88 -8.37 1.93
C GLN A 70 13.36 -8.06 0.52
N ALA A 71 12.06 -7.83 0.37
CA ALA A 71 11.47 -7.48 -0.93
C ALA A 71 12.08 -6.18 -1.48
N ILE A 72 12.37 -5.20 -0.61
CA ILE A 72 13.06 -3.98 -1.01
C ILE A 72 14.49 -4.28 -1.47
N ARG A 73 15.25 -5.05 -0.71
CA ARG A 73 16.64 -5.41 -1.05
C ARG A 73 16.73 -6.18 -2.36
N GLU A 74 15.78 -7.07 -2.62
CA GLU A 74 15.75 -7.92 -3.82
C GLU A 74 15.13 -7.24 -5.04
N GLY A 75 14.58 -6.04 -4.87
CA GLY A 75 14.06 -5.24 -5.98
C GLY A 75 12.62 -5.54 -6.38
N TYR A 76 11.91 -6.41 -5.66
CA TYR A 76 10.48 -6.66 -5.90
C TYR A 76 9.58 -5.52 -5.43
N LEU A 77 10.07 -4.76 -4.43
CA LEU A 77 9.32 -3.67 -3.82
C LEU A 77 10.15 -2.39 -3.88
N ARG A 78 9.56 -1.33 -4.39
CA ARG A 78 10.15 0.01 -4.40
C ARG A 78 9.50 0.86 -3.33
N LEU A 79 10.33 1.39 -2.43
CA LEU A 79 9.89 2.31 -1.38
C LEU A 79 9.92 3.73 -1.90
N GLU A 80 8.77 4.36 -1.93
CA GLU A 80 8.60 5.75 -2.33
C GLU A 80 8.44 6.63 -1.09
N TRP A 81 9.36 7.54 -0.89
CA TRP A 81 9.33 8.45 0.24
C TRP A 81 8.36 9.60 0.01
N ILE A 82 7.61 9.96 1.04
CA ILE A 82 6.76 11.14 0.99
C ILE A 82 7.63 12.36 1.28
N THR A 83 8.11 12.97 0.21
CA THR A 83 8.92 14.18 0.25
C THR A 83 8.06 15.38 0.65
N PRO A 84 8.68 16.51 1.04
CA PRO A 84 7.92 17.75 1.28
C PRO A 84 7.02 18.15 0.12
N GLU A 85 7.45 17.95 -1.11
CA GLU A 85 6.66 18.24 -2.32
C GLU A 85 5.44 17.35 -2.42
N ARG A 86 5.59 16.05 -2.15
CA ARG A 86 4.48 15.10 -2.15
C ARG A 86 3.50 15.38 -1.03
N PHE A 87 4.01 15.76 0.14
CA PHE A 87 3.19 16.17 1.27
C PHE A 87 2.30 17.37 0.90
N GLU A 88 2.87 18.39 0.27
CA GLU A 88 2.11 19.57 -0.18
C GLU A 88 1.05 19.19 -1.22
N LYS A 89 1.36 18.30 -2.16
CA LYS A 89 0.38 17.80 -3.14
C LYS A 89 -0.77 17.06 -2.45
N ALA A 90 -0.49 16.26 -1.44
CA ALA A 90 -1.51 15.55 -0.67
C ALA A 90 -2.42 16.53 0.09
N LYS A 91 -1.86 17.59 0.65
CA LYS A 91 -2.64 18.66 1.28
C LYS A 91 -3.62 19.30 0.28
N ARG A 92 -3.17 19.56 -0.94
CA ARG A 92 -4.05 20.10 -1.99
C ARG A 92 -5.17 19.14 -2.34
N LEU A 93 -4.89 17.83 -2.39
CA LEU A 93 -5.94 16.83 -2.60
C LEU A 93 -6.94 16.81 -1.44
N ARG A 94 -6.49 16.98 -0.20
CA ARG A 94 -7.38 17.07 0.96
C ARG A 94 -8.38 18.21 0.79
N LEU A 95 -7.93 19.35 0.32
CA LEU A 95 -8.78 20.51 0.10
C LEU A 95 -9.71 20.31 -1.11
N LYS A 96 -9.24 19.62 -2.14
CA LYS A 96 -10.04 19.30 -3.33
C LYS A 96 -11.20 18.34 -3.01
N PHE A 97 -10.95 17.32 -2.20
CA PHE A 97 -11.96 16.32 -1.85
C PHE A 97 -12.73 16.68 -0.58
N GLN A 98 -13.35 17.86 -0.57
CA GLN A 98 -14.15 18.35 0.55
C GLN A 98 -15.34 17.44 0.88
N ASP A 99 -15.89 16.79 -0.13
CA ASP A 99 -17.03 15.87 -0.04
C ASP A 99 -16.63 14.45 0.42
N LYS A 100 -15.35 14.21 0.68
CA LYS A 100 -14.83 12.89 1.05
C LYS A 100 -13.96 12.97 2.31
N PRO A 101 -14.54 13.39 3.46
CA PRO A 101 -13.74 13.64 4.69
C PRO A 101 -13.14 12.37 5.30
N ARG A 102 -13.64 11.18 4.93
CA ARG A 102 -13.14 9.90 5.46
C ARG A 102 -11.87 9.39 4.80
N ILE A 103 -11.49 9.96 3.64
CA ILE A 103 -10.23 9.60 3.02
C ILE A 103 -9.09 10.05 3.94
N SER A 104 -8.24 9.12 4.37
CA SER A 104 -7.12 9.46 5.25
C SER A 104 -6.05 10.25 4.52
N PHE A 105 -5.22 10.96 5.26
CA PHE A 105 -4.08 11.67 4.67
C PHE A 105 -3.08 10.68 4.04
N THR A 106 -2.88 9.52 4.68
CA THR A 106 -2.05 8.46 4.11
C THR A 106 -2.58 8.02 2.74
N ASP A 107 -3.89 7.83 2.60
CA ASP A 107 -4.48 7.50 1.29
C ASP A 107 -4.19 8.57 0.25
N LEU A 108 -4.28 9.83 0.64
CA LEU A 108 -3.99 10.95 -0.27
C LEU A 108 -2.51 10.98 -0.69
N THR A 109 -1.59 10.68 0.22
CA THR A 109 -0.17 10.54 -0.13
C THR A 109 0.06 9.38 -1.10
N SER A 110 -0.65 8.27 -0.91
CA SER A 110 -0.59 7.13 -1.84
C SER A 110 -1.08 7.51 -3.23
N MET A 111 -2.17 8.28 -3.31
CA MET A 111 -2.70 8.77 -4.58
C MET A 111 -1.70 9.68 -5.32
N VAL A 112 -0.97 10.54 -4.59
CA VAL A 112 0.09 11.37 -5.15
C VAL A 112 1.19 10.51 -5.77
N VAL A 113 1.69 9.51 -5.03
CA VAL A 113 2.72 8.60 -5.53
C VAL A 113 2.25 7.85 -6.76
N MET A 114 1.03 7.31 -6.71
CA MET A 114 0.46 6.55 -7.83
C MET A 114 0.34 7.43 -9.08
N HIS A 115 -0.12 8.66 -8.92
CA HIS A 115 -0.22 9.59 -10.04
C HIS A 115 1.16 9.89 -10.66
N GLU A 116 2.15 10.20 -9.83
CA GLU A 116 3.51 10.51 -10.30
C GLU A 116 4.16 9.32 -11.01
N ARG A 117 3.96 8.11 -10.49
CA ARG A 117 4.52 6.88 -11.05
C ARG A 117 3.65 6.25 -12.13
N ARG A 118 2.50 6.86 -12.45
CA ARG A 118 1.53 6.34 -13.41
C ARG A 118 1.08 4.91 -13.08
N LEU A 119 0.81 4.68 -11.79
CA LEU A 119 0.27 3.43 -11.31
C LEU A 119 -1.24 3.52 -11.30
N THR A 120 -1.90 2.49 -11.81
CA THR A 120 -3.37 2.43 -11.88
C THR A 120 -3.96 1.31 -11.02
N GLN A 121 -3.14 0.36 -10.58
CA GLN A 121 -3.59 -0.78 -9.80
C GLN A 121 -3.08 -0.69 -8.37
N ILE A 122 -3.96 -0.95 -7.42
CA ILE A 122 -3.65 -0.89 -6.00
C ILE A 122 -4.20 -2.11 -5.27
N LEU A 123 -3.36 -2.74 -4.45
CA LEU A 123 -3.76 -3.82 -3.55
C LEU A 123 -4.32 -3.20 -2.28
N THR A 124 -5.64 -3.05 -2.24
CA THR A 124 -6.39 -2.47 -1.13
C THR A 124 -7.82 -3.02 -1.13
N GLU A 125 -8.48 -2.91 0.02
CA GLU A 125 -9.91 -3.16 0.14
C GLU A 125 -10.72 -1.85 0.21
N ASP A 126 -10.04 -0.71 0.30
CA ASP A 126 -10.64 0.59 0.49
C ASP A 126 -11.26 1.11 -0.82
N GLU A 127 -12.56 1.42 -0.77
CA GLU A 127 -13.28 1.99 -1.91
C GLU A 127 -12.89 3.44 -2.21
N HIS A 128 -12.24 4.14 -1.28
CA HIS A 128 -11.82 5.53 -1.50
C HIS A 128 -11.00 5.70 -2.77
N PHE A 129 -10.15 4.73 -3.09
CA PHE A 129 -9.30 4.80 -4.27
C PHE A 129 -10.08 4.77 -5.59
N THR A 130 -11.24 4.12 -5.62
CA THR A 130 -12.08 4.05 -6.82
C THR A 130 -13.00 5.25 -6.97
N GLN A 131 -13.16 6.08 -5.92
CA GLN A 131 -14.12 7.17 -5.86
C GLN A 131 -13.53 8.54 -6.21
N VAL A 132 -12.23 8.63 -6.47
CA VAL A 132 -11.54 9.92 -6.65
C VAL A 132 -11.35 10.33 -8.11
N GLY A 133 -11.89 9.58 -9.06
CA GLY A 133 -11.83 9.93 -10.48
C GLY A 133 -10.45 9.82 -11.12
N MET A 134 -9.51 9.11 -10.48
CA MET A 134 -8.13 8.94 -10.97
C MET A 134 -7.95 7.64 -11.75
N LYS A 135 -9.01 6.94 -12.06
CA LYS A 135 -9.03 5.65 -12.79
C LYS A 135 -8.21 4.56 -12.07
N LEU A 136 -8.22 4.57 -10.74
CA LEU A 136 -7.52 3.56 -9.95
C LEU A 136 -8.37 2.30 -9.82
N GLN A 137 -7.74 1.13 -9.91
CA GLN A 137 -8.39 -0.17 -9.85
C GLN A 137 -7.85 -0.98 -8.69
N LYS A 138 -8.74 -1.53 -7.89
CA LYS A 138 -8.37 -2.47 -6.82
C LYS A 138 -7.96 -3.82 -7.41
N VAL A 139 -6.92 -4.43 -6.84
CA VAL A 139 -6.49 -5.79 -7.14
C VAL A 139 -6.31 -6.56 -5.81
N PRO A 140 -6.39 -7.87 -5.79
CA PRO A 140 -7.00 -8.76 -6.74
C PRO A 140 -8.47 -8.61 -6.87
#